data_7eac43ca794098907fe5c51b8ae07f80
#
_entry.id   7eac43ca794098907fe5c51b8ae07f80
#
_cell.length_a   1.000
_cell.length_b   1.000
_cell.length_c   1.000
_cell.angle_alpha   90.00
_cell.angle_beta   90.00
_cell.angle_gamma   90.00
#
_symmetry.space_group_name_H-M   'P 1'
#
loop_
_entity.id
_entity.type
_entity.pdbx_description
1 polymer ?
#
loop_
_entity_poly.entity_id
_entity_poly.type
_entity_poly.pdbx_seq_one_letter_code
_entity_poly.pdbx_strand_id
1 'polypeptide(L)'
;LFSFSALANSVLSMKERSALIDTILEQRFSDVLPGIMEREGIDMWVLMSREYNEDPVLKTMLPSTWLAARRHTMLVIYNPGDGRPLEKLAVARYAVGSLFEKAWDKEAQPDQWQALKHIIESRNPTKIAINTSDAFALADGMTSTEYNRFMATLSDQFKRRVVSGEMLAIGWLETRSELEMKHYPALAQIGHSLIATAFSNEVITPNVTTTDDVVWWLRDQTRALGLTNWFHPTVSIQRKDSEVFDQISAFSKRPGENIIRPGDLIHVDFGITYLRLNTDQQQHAYVLK
;
A
#
# COMPACT_ATOMS: atom_id res chain seq x y z
N LEU A 1 -23.79 19.95 0.45
CA LEU A 1 -22.49 19.96 -0.25
C LEU A 1 -21.44 20.59 0.66
N PHE A 2 -20.42 19.83 1.03
CA PHE A 2 -19.27 20.40 1.74
C PHE A 2 -18.48 21.24 0.74
N SER A 3 -18.18 22.51 1.11
CA SER A 3 -17.32 23.33 0.26
C SER A 3 -15.92 22.70 0.16
N PHE A 4 -15.25 22.85 -0.98
CA PHE A 4 -13.85 22.39 -1.18
C PHE A 4 -12.93 22.86 -0.04
N SER A 5 -13.15 24.04 0.50
CA SER A 5 -12.41 24.57 1.65
C SER A 5 -12.61 23.74 2.93
N ALA A 6 -13.80 23.17 3.15
CA ALA A 6 -14.05 22.30 4.31
C ALA A 6 -13.33 20.95 4.15
N LEU A 7 -13.30 20.38 2.94
CA LEU A 7 -12.54 19.18 2.65
C LEU A 7 -11.03 19.40 2.78
N ALA A 8 -10.50 20.52 2.29
CA ALA A 8 -9.09 20.85 2.42
C ALA A 8 -8.65 20.99 3.89
N ASN A 9 -9.51 21.53 4.75
CA ASN A 9 -9.25 21.64 6.18
C ASN A 9 -9.31 20.28 6.93
N SER A 10 -9.89 19.25 6.34
CA SER A 10 -9.94 17.90 6.93
C SER A 10 -8.69 17.07 6.64
N VAL A 11 -7.85 17.52 5.71
CA VAL A 11 -6.63 16.82 5.30
C VAL A 11 -5.43 17.39 6.04
N LEU A 12 -4.72 16.55 6.79
CA LEU A 12 -3.53 16.96 7.55
C LEU A 12 -2.41 17.48 6.63
N SER A 13 -1.59 18.38 7.14
CA SER A 13 -0.36 18.81 6.48
C SER A 13 0.60 17.64 6.27
N MET A 14 1.54 17.75 5.33
CA MET A 14 2.53 16.69 5.06
C MET A 14 3.35 16.32 6.30
N LYS A 15 3.67 17.29 7.17
CA LYS A 15 4.40 17.06 8.41
C LYS A 15 3.58 16.25 9.42
N GLU A 16 2.31 16.58 9.58
CA GLU A 16 1.38 15.87 10.48
C GLU A 16 1.10 14.46 9.97
N ARG A 17 0.91 14.30 8.64
CA ARG A 17 0.77 12.98 8.01
C ARG A 17 2.01 12.11 8.26
N SER A 18 3.19 12.69 8.14
CA SER A 18 4.46 11.99 8.37
C SER A 18 4.51 11.44 9.79
N ALA A 19 4.22 12.26 10.80
CA ALA A 19 4.20 11.84 12.19
C ALA A 19 3.14 10.77 12.46
N LEU A 20 1.94 10.93 11.90
CA LEU A 20 0.84 9.98 12.07
C LEU A 20 1.13 8.62 11.40
N ILE A 21 1.71 8.62 10.20
CA ILE A 21 2.13 7.39 9.52
C ILE A 21 3.14 6.60 10.36
N ASP A 22 4.11 7.27 10.95
CA ASP A 22 5.11 6.60 11.78
C ASP A 22 4.49 6.04 13.07
N THR A 23 3.54 6.78 13.70
CA THR A 23 2.76 6.27 14.84
C THR A 23 1.89 5.06 14.46
N ILE A 24 1.23 5.10 13.30
CA ILE A 24 0.46 3.95 12.79
C ILE A 24 1.38 2.74 12.59
N LEU A 25 2.56 2.93 12.01
CA LEU A 25 3.52 1.85 11.82
C LEU A 25 3.97 1.23 13.16
N GLU A 26 4.27 2.06 14.16
CA GLU A 26 4.61 1.59 15.52
C GLU A 26 3.50 0.70 16.08
N GLN A 27 2.23 1.15 16.00
CA GLN A 27 1.09 0.37 16.45
C GLN A 27 0.93 -0.93 15.65
N ARG A 28 1.11 -0.90 14.32
CA ARG A 28 1.02 -2.11 13.49
C ARG A 28 2.07 -3.15 13.88
N PHE A 29 3.28 -2.72 14.20
CA PHE A 29 4.35 -3.61 14.66
C PHE A 29 4.13 -4.16 16.07
N SER A 30 3.45 -3.42 16.95
CA SER A 30 3.15 -3.89 18.31
C SER A 30 1.89 -4.74 18.39
N ASP A 31 0.82 -4.35 17.69
CA ASP A 31 -0.53 -4.89 17.93
C ASP A 31 -1.02 -5.81 16.81
N VAL A 32 -0.50 -5.65 15.59
CA VAL A 32 -0.99 -6.39 14.41
C VAL A 32 -0.04 -7.53 14.04
N LEU A 33 1.23 -7.22 13.81
CA LEU A 33 2.19 -8.18 13.26
C LEU A 33 2.45 -9.40 14.17
N PRO A 34 2.55 -9.27 15.51
CA PRO A 34 2.78 -10.44 16.36
C PRO A 34 1.70 -11.52 16.19
N GLY A 35 0.43 -11.11 16.17
CA GLY A 35 -0.70 -12.04 15.97
C GLY A 35 -0.71 -12.70 14.60
N ILE A 36 -0.26 -12.00 13.55
CA ILE A 36 -0.11 -12.57 12.22
C ILE A 36 1.00 -13.62 12.21
N MET A 37 2.17 -13.31 12.77
CA MET A 37 3.32 -14.24 12.84
C MET A 37 2.96 -15.50 13.65
N GLU A 38 2.25 -15.34 14.77
CA GLU A 38 1.78 -16.46 15.58
C GLU A 38 0.76 -17.33 14.83
N ARG A 39 -0.23 -16.73 14.19
CA ARG A 39 -1.26 -17.43 13.39
C ARG A 39 -0.63 -18.29 12.28
N GLU A 40 0.39 -17.78 11.60
CA GLU A 40 1.07 -18.49 10.50
C GLU A 40 2.19 -19.44 11.02
N GLY A 41 2.48 -19.39 12.30
CA GLY A 41 3.53 -20.20 12.93
C GLY A 41 4.92 -19.92 12.33
N ILE A 42 5.21 -18.64 12.06
CA ILE A 42 6.47 -18.13 11.50
C ILE A 42 7.14 -17.25 12.54
N ASP A 43 8.36 -17.61 12.91
CA ASP A 43 9.12 -16.90 13.94
C ASP A 43 10.15 -15.91 13.37
N MET A 44 10.49 -15.98 12.08
CA MET A 44 11.35 -14.98 11.45
C MET A 44 10.83 -14.57 10.06
N TRP A 45 10.80 -13.27 9.80
CA TRP A 45 10.49 -12.71 8.48
C TRP A 45 11.66 -11.87 7.98
N VAL A 46 12.22 -12.21 6.84
CA VAL A 46 13.33 -11.51 6.21
C VAL A 46 12.84 -10.84 4.93
N LEU A 47 12.93 -9.51 4.90
CA LEU A 47 12.57 -8.69 3.74
C LEU A 47 13.82 -8.00 3.20
N MET A 48 13.94 -7.88 1.89
CA MET A 48 15.09 -7.27 1.24
C MET A 48 14.67 -6.32 0.15
N SER A 49 15.37 -5.22 0.03
CA SER A 49 15.15 -4.24 -1.05
C SER A 49 16.43 -3.56 -1.44
N ARG A 50 16.58 -3.32 -2.74
CA ARG A 50 17.57 -2.38 -3.26
C ARG A 50 16.91 -1.04 -3.54
N GLU A 51 17.67 0.03 -3.39
CA GLU A 51 17.21 1.40 -3.68
C GLU A 51 16.62 1.49 -5.08
N TYR A 52 15.37 1.98 -5.19
CA TYR A 52 14.54 2.09 -6.41
C TYR A 52 14.04 0.75 -6.99
N ASN A 53 14.23 -0.34 -6.29
CA ASN A 53 13.64 -1.64 -6.62
C ASN A 53 13.17 -2.29 -5.31
N GLU A 54 12.19 -1.65 -4.70
CA GLU A 54 11.67 -2.05 -3.40
C GLU A 54 10.69 -3.21 -3.52
N ASP A 55 10.83 -4.16 -2.61
CA ASP A 55 9.78 -5.11 -2.27
C ASP A 55 8.51 -4.33 -1.85
N PRO A 56 7.34 -4.61 -2.44
CA PRO A 56 6.11 -3.86 -2.17
C PRO A 56 5.71 -3.86 -0.70
N VAL A 57 5.90 -4.97 0.01
CA VAL A 57 5.57 -5.08 1.43
C VAL A 57 6.56 -4.32 2.29
N LEU A 58 7.86 -4.51 2.05
CA LEU A 58 8.92 -3.75 2.76
C LEU A 58 8.70 -2.25 2.61
N LYS A 59 8.29 -1.80 1.43
CA LYS A 59 8.01 -0.38 1.18
C LYS A 59 6.94 0.18 2.13
N THR A 60 5.94 -0.61 2.49
CA THR A 60 4.91 -0.19 3.47
C THR A 60 5.43 -0.12 4.90
N MET A 61 6.55 -0.76 5.20
CA MET A 61 7.19 -0.80 6.52
C MET A 61 8.24 0.31 6.73
N LEU A 62 8.58 1.05 5.66
CA LEU A 62 9.53 2.15 5.76
C LEU A 62 8.93 3.35 6.51
N PRO A 63 9.72 4.11 7.29
CA PRO A 63 9.24 5.33 7.91
C PRO A 63 8.76 6.33 6.84
N SER A 64 7.90 7.24 7.22
CA SER A 64 7.26 8.20 6.30
C SER A 64 8.26 9.09 5.54
N THR A 65 9.43 9.32 6.13
CA THR A 65 10.52 10.12 5.51
C THR A 65 11.37 9.34 4.52
N TRP A 66 11.17 8.02 4.40
CA TRP A 66 11.87 7.18 3.43
C TRP A 66 10.96 6.93 2.24
N LEU A 67 11.13 7.70 1.20
CA LEU A 67 10.37 7.54 -0.07
C LEU A 67 10.85 6.33 -0.88
N ALA A 68 12.08 5.89 -0.62
CA ALA A 68 12.70 4.69 -1.17
C ALA A 68 13.57 4.03 -0.10
N ALA A 69 13.86 2.74 -0.27
CA ALA A 69 14.90 2.06 0.49
C ALA A 69 16.26 2.71 0.21
N ARG A 70 17.22 2.57 1.12
CA ARG A 70 18.57 3.15 0.96
C ARG A 70 19.56 2.06 0.65
N ARG A 71 20.21 2.14 -0.52
CA ARG A 71 21.21 1.18 -0.99
C ARG A 71 20.64 -0.23 -1.02
N HIS A 72 21.16 -1.11 -0.16
CA HIS A 72 20.61 -2.43 0.07
C HIS A 72 20.14 -2.52 1.53
N THR A 73 18.84 -2.53 1.73
CA THR A 73 18.18 -2.61 3.04
C THR A 73 17.62 -4.02 3.22
N MET A 74 18.10 -4.71 4.24
CA MET A 74 17.54 -5.98 4.69
C MET A 74 16.92 -5.78 6.05
N LEU A 75 15.65 -6.14 6.20
CA LEU A 75 14.93 -6.10 7.47
C LEU A 75 14.75 -7.52 7.98
N VAL A 76 15.02 -7.72 9.25
CA VAL A 76 14.75 -8.97 9.96
C VAL A 76 13.78 -8.69 11.09
N ILE A 77 12.64 -9.35 11.06
CA ILE A 77 11.64 -9.32 12.12
C ILE A 77 11.64 -10.70 12.75
N TYR A 78 11.93 -10.76 14.03
CA TYR A 78 12.00 -12.02 14.79
C TYR A 78 11.05 -11.99 15.97
N ASN A 79 10.20 -13.00 16.06
CA ASN A 79 9.32 -13.25 17.18
C ASN A 79 9.97 -14.31 18.09
N PRO A 80 10.45 -13.96 19.27
CA PRO A 80 11.04 -14.91 20.20
C PRO A 80 10.02 -15.89 20.83
N GLY A 81 8.72 -15.63 20.71
CA GLY A 81 7.65 -16.57 21.08
C GLY A 81 7.35 -16.70 22.58
N ASP A 82 8.03 -15.96 23.44
CA ASP A 82 7.91 -16.06 24.90
C ASP A 82 7.27 -14.83 25.55
N GLY A 83 6.46 -14.10 24.78
CA GLY A 83 5.82 -12.85 25.24
C GLY A 83 6.71 -11.62 25.15
N ARG A 84 7.96 -11.74 24.75
CA ARG A 84 8.81 -10.60 24.44
C ARG A 84 8.35 -9.88 23.17
N PRO A 85 8.59 -8.56 23.06
CA PRO A 85 8.33 -7.81 21.85
C PRO A 85 9.11 -8.37 20.64
N LEU A 86 8.59 -8.13 19.43
CA LEU A 86 9.30 -8.44 18.19
C LEU A 86 10.65 -7.74 18.15
N GLU A 87 11.70 -8.46 17.81
CA GLU A 87 12.97 -7.86 17.43
C GLU A 87 12.86 -7.35 15.97
N LYS A 88 13.17 -6.08 15.76
CA LYS A 88 13.11 -5.42 14.45
C LYS A 88 14.49 -4.88 14.10
N LEU A 89 15.19 -5.55 13.19
CA LEU A 89 16.60 -5.33 12.92
C LEU A 89 16.79 -4.89 11.46
N ALA A 90 17.59 -3.84 11.27
CA ALA A 90 18.04 -3.39 9.96
C ALA A 90 19.50 -3.87 9.74
N VAL A 91 19.66 -4.88 8.88
CA VAL A 91 20.96 -5.26 8.36
C VAL A 91 21.28 -4.30 7.21
N ALA A 92 21.57 -3.06 7.56
CA ALA A 92 21.77 -1.94 6.67
C ALA A 92 22.80 -0.97 7.27
N ARG A 93 23.24 0.00 6.46
CA ARG A 93 24.21 1.03 6.94
C ARG A 93 23.63 1.95 8.01
N TYR A 94 22.31 2.04 8.09
CA TYR A 94 21.56 2.94 8.96
C TYR A 94 20.44 2.17 9.66
N ALA A 95 19.99 2.66 10.79
CA ALA A 95 18.70 2.30 11.35
C ALA A 95 17.59 2.73 10.40
N VAL A 96 16.48 2.02 10.37
CA VAL A 96 15.31 2.38 9.52
C VAL A 96 14.30 3.09 10.41
N GLY A 97 14.43 4.41 10.47
CA GLY A 97 13.68 5.25 11.40
C GLY A 97 13.92 4.88 12.86
N SER A 98 12.89 5.00 13.68
CA SER A 98 12.81 4.49 15.05
C SER A 98 12.41 3.02 15.13
N LEU A 99 11.98 2.42 14.02
CA LEU A 99 11.31 1.12 13.99
C LEU A 99 12.28 -0.05 13.94
N PHE A 100 13.38 0.06 13.20
CA PHE A 100 14.36 -1.01 13.05
C PHE A 100 15.73 -0.54 13.50
N GLU A 101 16.27 -1.20 14.50
CA GLU A 101 17.60 -0.91 15.01
C GLU A 101 18.66 -1.33 13.98
N LYS A 102 19.73 -0.52 13.87
CA LYS A 102 20.89 -0.89 13.06
C LYS A 102 21.56 -2.13 13.65
N ALA A 103 21.58 -3.22 12.88
CA ALA A 103 22.14 -4.50 13.29
C ALA A 103 23.37 -4.92 12.47
N TRP A 104 23.91 -4.04 11.66
CA TRP A 104 25.13 -4.29 10.87
C TRP A 104 26.20 -3.23 11.15
N ASP A 105 27.31 -3.68 11.69
CA ASP A 105 28.55 -2.91 11.79
C ASP A 105 29.47 -3.33 10.64
N LYS A 106 29.58 -2.44 9.62
CA LYS A 106 30.39 -2.69 8.44
C LYS A 106 31.89 -2.77 8.73
N GLU A 107 32.35 -2.10 9.76
CA GLU A 107 33.77 -2.11 10.14
C GLU A 107 34.16 -3.44 10.82
N ALA A 108 33.24 -3.99 11.64
CA ALA A 108 33.42 -5.29 12.26
C ALA A 108 33.19 -6.46 11.28
N GLN A 109 32.20 -6.33 10.39
CA GLN A 109 31.81 -7.32 9.37
C GLN A 109 31.56 -6.63 8.03
N PRO A 110 32.55 -6.58 7.12
CA PRO A 110 32.40 -5.91 5.84
C PRO A 110 31.34 -6.52 4.90
N ASP A 111 31.07 -7.82 5.03
CA ASP A 111 30.06 -8.52 4.24
C ASP A 111 28.69 -8.49 4.92
N GLN A 112 27.77 -7.74 4.33
CA GLN A 112 26.39 -7.60 4.81
C GLN A 112 25.64 -8.94 4.86
N TRP A 113 25.91 -9.86 3.93
CA TRP A 113 25.26 -11.17 3.89
C TRP A 113 25.76 -12.09 5.02
N GLN A 114 27.02 -11.98 5.38
CA GLN A 114 27.55 -12.70 6.55
C GLN A 114 26.98 -12.13 7.85
N ALA A 115 26.76 -10.82 7.93
CA ALA A 115 26.08 -10.23 9.08
C ALA A 115 24.62 -10.74 9.19
N LEU A 116 23.87 -10.80 8.08
CA LEU A 116 22.54 -11.39 8.04
C LEU A 116 22.54 -12.86 8.48
N LYS A 117 23.48 -13.65 7.94
CA LYS A 117 23.64 -15.05 8.34
C LYS A 117 23.83 -15.21 9.84
N HIS A 118 24.75 -14.41 10.42
CA HIS A 118 24.99 -14.45 11.87
C HIS A 118 23.74 -14.11 12.69
N ILE A 119 22.95 -13.12 12.26
CA ILE A 119 21.69 -12.74 12.89
C ILE A 119 20.68 -13.89 12.87
N ILE A 120 20.55 -14.58 11.74
CA ILE A 120 19.66 -15.73 11.60
C ILE A 120 20.14 -16.90 12.47
N GLU A 121 21.41 -17.26 12.36
CA GLU A 121 21.96 -18.41 13.07
C GLU A 121 21.95 -18.24 14.59
N SER A 122 22.20 -17.01 15.10
CA SER A 122 22.18 -16.72 16.54
C SER A 122 20.78 -16.81 17.17
N ARG A 123 19.72 -16.57 16.38
CA ARG A 123 18.32 -16.69 16.83
C ARG A 123 17.75 -18.08 16.60
N ASN A 124 18.36 -18.85 15.74
CA ASN A 124 17.99 -20.21 15.42
C ASN A 124 16.47 -20.39 15.11
N PRO A 125 15.86 -19.59 14.20
CA PRO A 125 14.44 -19.67 13.93
C PRO A 125 14.03 -21.03 13.39
N THR A 126 12.78 -21.44 13.66
CA THR A 126 12.19 -22.68 13.14
C THR A 126 11.72 -22.53 11.72
N LYS A 127 11.17 -21.36 11.37
CA LYS A 127 10.75 -20.99 10.01
C LYS A 127 11.21 -19.58 9.67
N ILE A 128 11.77 -19.44 8.48
CA ILE A 128 12.26 -18.18 7.92
C ILE A 128 11.39 -17.82 6.71
N ALA A 129 10.51 -16.84 6.86
CA ALA A 129 9.70 -16.36 5.76
C ALA A 129 10.49 -15.36 4.89
N ILE A 130 10.31 -15.47 3.59
CA ILE A 130 10.78 -14.51 2.59
C ILE A 130 9.65 -14.20 1.60
N ASN A 131 9.65 -13.03 1.00
CA ASN A 131 8.58 -12.60 0.10
C ASN A 131 8.72 -13.23 -1.28
N THR A 132 8.17 -14.44 -1.41
CA THR A 132 7.99 -15.17 -2.66
C THR A 132 6.56 -15.71 -2.71
N SER A 133 5.90 -15.61 -3.86
CA SER A 133 4.53 -16.07 -4.07
C SER A 133 4.28 -16.41 -5.53
N ASP A 134 3.53 -17.48 -5.77
CA ASP A 134 3.05 -17.85 -7.11
C ASP A 134 1.68 -17.21 -7.43
N ALA A 135 0.95 -16.73 -6.41
CA ALA A 135 -0.43 -16.30 -6.54
C ALA A 135 -0.64 -14.81 -6.26
N PHE A 136 0.06 -14.24 -5.28
CA PHE A 136 -0.15 -12.88 -4.80
C PHE A 136 1.05 -11.97 -5.11
N ALA A 137 0.95 -11.20 -6.19
CA ALA A 137 2.05 -10.41 -6.75
C ALA A 137 2.72 -9.45 -5.75
N LEU A 138 1.98 -8.86 -4.81
CA LEU A 138 2.56 -7.97 -3.79
C LEU A 138 3.42 -8.73 -2.77
N ALA A 139 3.21 -10.05 -2.63
CA ALA A 139 4.03 -10.89 -1.75
C ALA A 139 5.24 -11.52 -2.47
N ASP A 140 5.41 -11.30 -3.77
CA ASP A 140 6.55 -11.79 -4.58
C ASP A 140 7.57 -10.68 -4.82
N GLY A 141 7.97 -9.99 -3.76
CA GLY A 141 8.85 -8.82 -3.84
C GLY A 141 10.35 -9.13 -3.84
N MET A 142 10.76 -10.35 -3.48
CA MET A 142 12.17 -10.73 -3.48
C MET A 142 12.66 -11.01 -4.90
N THR A 143 13.66 -10.29 -5.35
CA THR A 143 14.24 -10.53 -6.68
C THR A 143 14.96 -11.88 -6.74
N SER A 144 15.00 -12.51 -7.93
CA SER A 144 15.71 -13.77 -8.13
C SER A 144 17.21 -13.67 -7.75
N THR A 145 17.83 -12.52 -7.97
CA THR A 145 19.23 -12.28 -7.57
C THR A 145 19.41 -12.31 -6.05
N GLU A 146 18.51 -11.68 -5.31
CA GLU A 146 18.54 -11.68 -3.84
C GLU A 146 18.20 -13.04 -3.28
N TYR A 147 17.19 -13.71 -3.82
CA TYR A 147 16.84 -15.08 -3.45
C TYR A 147 18.04 -16.04 -3.60
N ASN A 148 18.69 -16.05 -4.77
CA ASN A 148 19.82 -16.91 -5.02
C ASN A 148 20.99 -16.64 -4.07
N ARG A 149 21.27 -15.36 -3.79
CA ARG A 149 22.31 -14.95 -2.88
C ARG A 149 21.98 -15.27 -1.43
N PHE A 150 20.73 -15.06 -1.03
CA PHE A 150 20.24 -15.45 0.29
C PHE A 150 20.38 -16.95 0.54
N MET A 151 19.90 -17.77 -0.40
CA MET A 151 20.02 -19.21 -0.30
C MET A 151 21.48 -19.70 -0.32
N ALA A 152 22.35 -19.06 -1.10
CA ALA A 152 23.79 -19.38 -1.10
C ALA A 152 24.49 -19.00 0.21
N THR A 153 23.98 -18.01 0.94
CA THR A 153 24.56 -17.54 2.21
C THR A 153 24.24 -18.47 3.38
N LEU A 154 23.06 -19.07 3.38
CA LEU A 154 22.59 -19.93 4.48
C LEU A 154 23.29 -21.31 4.48
N SER A 155 23.48 -21.86 5.69
CA SER A 155 23.83 -23.27 5.83
C SER A 155 22.64 -24.16 5.45
N ASP A 156 22.86 -25.43 5.08
CA ASP A 156 21.81 -26.33 4.63
C ASP A 156 20.73 -26.57 5.68
N GLN A 157 21.06 -26.47 6.95
CA GLN A 157 20.10 -26.52 8.05
C GLN A 157 19.06 -25.41 7.94
N PHE A 158 19.50 -24.18 7.71
CA PHE A 158 18.61 -23.00 7.64
C PHE A 158 17.91 -22.89 6.28
N LYS A 159 18.53 -23.33 5.18
CA LYS A 159 17.86 -23.41 3.87
C LYS A 159 16.56 -24.21 3.93
N ARG A 160 16.54 -25.31 4.68
CA ARG A 160 15.35 -26.17 4.84
C ARG A 160 14.23 -25.51 5.66
N ARG A 161 14.51 -24.44 6.36
CA ARG A 161 13.54 -23.67 7.16
C ARG A 161 12.97 -22.46 6.42
N VAL A 162 13.46 -22.18 5.21
CA VAL A 162 12.96 -21.08 4.38
C VAL A 162 11.61 -21.45 3.81
N VAL A 163 10.64 -20.56 3.97
CA VAL A 163 9.26 -20.72 3.51
C VAL A 163 8.79 -19.43 2.82
N SER A 164 7.73 -19.53 2.02
CA SER A 164 7.05 -18.35 1.50
C SER A 164 6.47 -17.51 2.63
N GLY A 165 6.66 -16.19 2.54
CA GLY A 165 6.07 -15.18 3.41
C GLY A 165 4.71 -14.67 2.93
N GLU A 166 4.09 -15.30 1.93
CA GLU A 166 2.84 -14.85 1.31
C GLU A 166 1.76 -14.55 2.34
N MET A 167 1.50 -15.47 3.27
CA MET A 167 0.45 -15.26 4.28
C MET A 167 0.77 -14.17 5.29
N LEU A 168 2.06 -13.94 5.60
CA LEU A 168 2.48 -12.78 6.40
C LEU A 168 2.24 -11.48 5.63
N ALA A 169 2.59 -11.44 4.35
CA ALA A 169 2.40 -10.28 3.48
C ALA A 169 0.91 -9.94 3.32
N ILE A 170 0.06 -10.93 3.05
CA ILE A 170 -1.39 -10.76 2.97
C ILE A 170 -1.92 -10.24 4.30
N GLY A 171 -1.63 -10.92 5.40
CA GLY A 171 -2.09 -10.52 6.74
C GLY A 171 -1.64 -9.09 7.09
N TRP A 172 -0.39 -8.72 6.78
CA TRP A 172 0.12 -7.37 6.98
C TRP A 172 -0.64 -6.34 6.14
N LEU A 173 -0.91 -6.61 4.87
CA LEU A 173 -1.55 -5.66 3.95
C LEU A 173 -3.05 -5.53 4.20
N GLU A 174 -3.76 -6.59 4.62
CA GLU A 174 -5.21 -6.58 4.81
C GLU A 174 -5.67 -6.15 6.20
N THR A 175 -4.90 -6.48 7.25
CA THR A 175 -5.31 -6.19 8.62
C THR A 175 -5.13 -4.71 8.95
N ARG A 176 -6.17 -4.10 9.53
CA ARG A 176 -6.14 -2.70 9.97
C ARG A 176 -5.91 -2.61 11.46
N SER A 177 -5.09 -1.64 11.88
CA SER A 177 -4.95 -1.28 13.30
C SER A 177 -6.13 -0.42 13.76
N GLU A 178 -6.30 -0.30 15.07
CA GLU A 178 -7.33 0.56 15.65
C GLU A 178 -7.17 2.03 15.20
N LEU A 179 -5.92 2.50 15.16
CA LEU A 179 -5.62 3.88 14.73
C LEU A 179 -5.93 4.11 13.25
N GLU A 180 -5.65 3.13 12.37
CA GLU A 180 -6.06 3.19 10.96
C GLU A 180 -7.59 3.29 10.85
N MET A 181 -8.33 2.45 11.57
CA MET A 181 -9.80 2.46 11.56
C MET A 181 -10.40 3.74 12.11
N LYS A 182 -9.72 4.44 13.01
CA LYS A 182 -10.12 5.77 13.48
C LYS A 182 -10.10 6.83 12.38
N HIS A 183 -9.17 6.72 11.43
CA HIS A 183 -9.00 7.69 10.33
C HIS A 183 -9.73 7.28 9.04
N TYR A 184 -10.06 6.01 8.87
CA TYR A 184 -10.67 5.49 7.65
C TYR A 184 -12.01 6.14 7.27
N PRO A 185 -12.96 6.43 8.20
CA PRO A 185 -14.22 7.09 7.86
C PRO A 185 -14.04 8.47 7.23
N ALA A 186 -13.05 9.26 7.70
CA ALA A 186 -12.77 10.57 7.11
C ALA A 186 -12.25 10.45 5.67
N LEU A 187 -11.40 9.45 5.39
CA LEU A 187 -10.92 9.16 4.04
C LEU A 187 -12.07 8.77 3.11
N ALA A 188 -12.96 7.87 3.55
CA ALA A 188 -14.13 7.47 2.78
C ALA A 188 -15.06 8.66 2.51
N GLN A 189 -15.26 9.55 3.50
CA GLN A 189 -16.08 10.75 3.34
C GLN A 189 -15.50 11.73 2.30
N ILE A 190 -14.17 11.88 2.23
CA ILE A 190 -13.52 12.70 1.20
C ILE A 190 -13.84 12.15 -0.19
N GLY A 191 -13.67 10.85 -0.40
CA GLY A 191 -13.98 10.20 -1.68
C GLY A 191 -15.44 10.37 -2.10
N HIS A 192 -16.39 10.12 -1.19
CA HIS A 192 -17.81 10.33 -1.46
C HIS A 192 -18.15 11.78 -1.78
N SER A 193 -17.53 12.74 -1.08
CA SER A 193 -17.76 14.17 -1.34
C SER A 193 -17.25 14.59 -2.72
N LEU A 194 -16.09 14.08 -3.13
CA LEU A 194 -15.55 14.32 -4.47
C LEU A 194 -16.46 13.74 -5.56
N ILE A 195 -16.97 12.51 -5.38
CA ILE A 195 -17.91 11.89 -6.32
C ILE A 195 -19.22 12.70 -6.39
N ALA A 196 -19.76 13.12 -5.26
CA ALA A 196 -21.00 13.90 -5.22
C ALA A 196 -20.84 15.24 -5.95
N THR A 197 -19.70 15.92 -5.81
CA THR A 197 -19.41 17.14 -6.57
C THR A 197 -19.19 16.86 -8.04
N ALA A 198 -18.44 15.80 -8.38
CA ALA A 198 -18.21 15.38 -9.77
C ALA A 198 -19.51 15.11 -10.54
N PHE A 199 -20.55 14.62 -9.83
CA PHE A 199 -21.87 14.32 -10.38
C PHE A 199 -22.89 15.46 -10.20
N SER A 200 -22.43 16.67 -9.95
CA SER A 200 -23.27 17.86 -9.82
C SER A 200 -23.16 18.78 -11.04
N ASN A 201 -24.02 19.82 -11.07
CA ASN A 201 -23.97 20.86 -12.09
C ASN A 201 -22.74 21.79 -11.97
N GLU A 202 -21.93 21.63 -10.90
CA GLU A 202 -20.65 22.32 -10.78
C GLU A 202 -19.61 21.76 -11.77
N VAL A 203 -19.73 20.49 -12.15
CA VAL A 203 -18.81 19.78 -13.03
C VAL A 203 -19.47 19.37 -14.34
N ILE A 204 -20.71 18.85 -14.29
CA ILE A 204 -21.40 18.34 -15.46
C ILE A 204 -22.35 19.39 -16.04
N THR A 205 -22.05 19.84 -17.27
CA THR A 205 -23.00 20.53 -18.14
C THR A 205 -23.50 19.52 -19.17
N PRO A 206 -24.77 19.06 -19.11
CA PRO A 206 -25.29 18.09 -20.05
C PRO A 206 -25.16 18.55 -21.51
N ASN A 207 -24.88 17.63 -22.43
CA ASN A 207 -24.56 17.85 -23.85
C ASN A 207 -23.23 18.57 -24.12
N VAL A 208 -22.41 18.88 -23.10
CA VAL A 208 -21.10 19.53 -23.23
C VAL A 208 -20.01 18.68 -22.59
N THR A 209 -20.16 18.37 -21.30
CA THR A 209 -19.17 17.65 -20.51
C THR A 209 -19.07 16.19 -20.96
N THR A 210 -17.87 15.70 -21.17
CA THR A 210 -17.58 14.29 -21.45
C THR A 210 -17.29 13.51 -20.18
N THR A 211 -17.34 12.19 -20.26
CA THR A 211 -16.91 11.31 -19.16
C THR A 211 -15.42 11.53 -18.82
N ASP A 212 -14.59 11.80 -19.83
CA ASP A 212 -13.16 12.07 -19.65
C ASP A 212 -12.92 13.39 -18.86
N ASP A 213 -13.71 14.43 -19.14
CA ASP A 213 -13.63 15.68 -18.36
C ASP A 213 -13.87 15.43 -16.86
N VAL A 214 -14.84 14.58 -16.54
CA VAL A 214 -15.14 14.22 -15.14
C VAL A 214 -13.99 13.43 -14.50
N VAL A 215 -13.39 12.49 -15.24
CA VAL A 215 -12.22 11.71 -14.79
C VAL A 215 -11.05 12.63 -14.45
N TRP A 216 -10.71 13.58 -15.34
CA TRP A 216 -9.61 14.51 -15.12
C TRP A 216 -9.91 15.50 -14.00
N TRP A 217 -11.16 15.96 -13.88
CA TRP A 217 -11.58 16.79 -12.76
C TRP A 217 -11.37 16.06 -11.42
N LEU A 218 -11.76 14.79 -11.29
CA LEU A 218 -11.53 13.98 -10.08
C LEU A 218 -10.03 13.90 -9.73
N ARG A 219 -9.18 13.72 -10.74
CA ARG A 219 -7.72 13.67 -10.53
C ARG A 219 -7.16 15.01 -10.07
N ASP A 220 -7.61 16.10 -10.68
CA ASP A 220 -7.17 17.44 -10.31
C ASP A 220 -7.60 17.80 -8.88
N GLN A 221 -8.83 17.48 -8.49
CA GLN A 221 -9.30 17.71 -7.13
C GLN A 221 -8.54 16.85 -6.09
N THR A 222 -8.30 15.59 -6.39
CA THR A 222 -7.47 14.72 -5.53
C THR A 222 -6.10 15.34 -5.29
N ARG A 223 -5.45 15.82 -6.34
CA ARG A 223 -4.15 16.49 -6.27
C ARG A 223 -4.21 17.81 -5.50
N ALA A 224 -5.25 18.63 -5.72
CA ALA A 224 -5.44 19.90 -5.04
C ALA A 224 -5.61 19.74 -3.52
N LEU A 225 -6.20 18.61 -3.07
CA LEU A 225 -6.25 18.20 -1.67
C LEU A 225 -4.90 17.64 -1.16
N GLY A 226 -3.88 17.54 -2.02
CA GLY A 226 -2.60 16.93 -1.68
C GLY A 226 -2.72 15.42 -1.42
N LEU A 227 -3.68 14.75 -2.03
CA LEU A 227 -3.86 13.30 -2.02
C LEU A 227 -3.36 12.68 -3.32
N THR A 228 -3.35 11.36 -3.40
CA THR A 228 -3.04 10.63 -4.63
C THR A 228 -4.21 9.72 -5.00
N ASN A 229 -4.40 9.50 -6.29
CA ASN A 229 -5.33 8.46 -6.74
C ASN A 229 -4.69 7.08 -6.51
N TRP A 230 -5.48 6.13 -6.04
CA TRP A 230 -5.04 4.75 -5.94
C TRP A 230 -4.95 4.11 -7.34
N PHE A 231 -5.92 4.39 -8.18
CA PHE A 231 -5.96 4.01 -9.60
C PHE A 231 -6.50 5.16 -10.45
N HIS A 232 -6.38 5.04 -11.77
CA HIS A 232 -6.98 6.01 -12.70
C HIS A 232 -8.50 5.86 -12.64
N PRO A 233 -9.28 6.91 -12.30
CA PRO A 233 -10.73 6.82 -12.20
C PRO A 233 -11.35 6.42 -13.53
N THR A 234 -12.49 5.76 -13.48
CA THR A 234 -13.30 5.53 -14.68
C THR A 234 -14.69 6.13 -14.52
N VAL A 235 -15.19 6.76 -15.59
CA VAL A 235 -16.58 7.22 -15.67
C VAL A 235 -17.20 6.65 -16.93
N SER A 236 -18.31 5.97 -16.78
CA SER A 236 -19.03 5.33 -17.87
C SER A 236 -20.48 5.78 -17.92
N ILE A 237 -21.10 5.63 -19.09
CA ILE A 237 -22.49 6.00 -19.35
C ILE A 237 -23.26 4.76 -19.77
N GLN A 238 -24.44 4.56 -19.18
CA GLN A 238 -25.44 3.65 -19.70
C GLN A 238 -26.60 4.47 -20.28
N ARG A 239 -26.92 4.22 -21.55
CA ARG A 239 -27.97 4.94 -22.31
C ARG A 239 -28.95 3.92 -22.85
N LYS A 240 -30.27 4.27 -22.85
CA LYS A 240 -31.33 3.35 -23.22
C LYS A 240 -31.21 2.80 -24.66
N ASP A 241 -30.65 3.59 -25.58
CA ASP A 241 -30.55 3.24 -26.98
C ASP A 241 -29.13 2.87 -27.42
N SER A 242 -28.20 2.65 -26.47
CA SER A 242 -26.86 2.19 -26.80
C SER A 242 -26.85 0.68 -27.02
N GLU A 243 -26.26 0.23 -28.11
CA GLU A 243 -26.00 -1.18 -28.36
C GLU A 243 -25.08 -1.72 -27.27
N VAL A 244 -25.51 -2.83 -26.71
CA VAL A 244 -24.81 -3.73 -25.75
C VAL A 244 -23.66 -3.10 -24.93
N PHE A 245 -23.91 -2.90 -23.66
CA PHE A 245 -22.86 -2.61 -22.66
C PHE A 245 -21.93 -3.82 -22.54
N ASP A 246 -20.74 -3.70 -23.10
CA ASP A 246 -19.66 -4.67 -22.92
C ASP A 246 -18.70 -4.17 -21.83
N GLN A 247 -18.81 -4.77 -20.63
CA GLN A 247 -17.95 -4.45 -19.50
C GLN A 247 -16.46 -4.61 -19.82
N ILE A 248 -16.10 -5.60 -20.64
CA ILE A 248 -14.71 -5.88 -21.01
C ILE A 248 -14.16 -4.78 -21.93
N SER A 249 -14.98 -4.26 -22.85
CA SER A 249 -14.56 -3.16 -23.71
C SER A 249 -14.50 -1.81 -23.00
N ALA A 250 -15.19 -1.64 -21.87
CA ALA A 250 -15.08 -0.43 -21.04
C ALA A 250 -13.67 -0.26 -20.43
N PHE A 251 -12.95 -1.35 -20.16
CA PHE A 251 -11.56 -1.30 -19.73
C PHE A 251 -10.55 -1.02 -20.85
N SER A 252 -10.92 -1.32 -22.10
CA SER A 252 -10.03 -1.21 -23.27
C SER A 252 -10.27 0.02 -24.14
N LYS A 253 -11.46 0.61 -24.11
CA LYS A 253 -11.78 1.84 -24.83
C LYS A 253 -11.62 3.03 -23.88
N ARG A 254 -10.88 4.06 -24.32
CA ARG A 254 -10.84 5.32 -23.58
C ARG A 254 -12.26 5.88 -23.48
N PRO A 255 -12.79 6.09 -22.25
CA PRO A 255 -14.17 6.59 -22.07
C PRO A 255 -14.37 8.03 -22.58
N GLY A 256 -13.30 8.70 -23.00
CA GLY A 256 -13.23 10.12 -23.30
C GLY A 256 -14.05 10.65 -24.48
N GLU A 257 -14.73 9.78 -25.23
CA GLU A 257 -15.53 10.22 -26.37
C GLU A 257 -17.03 10.36 -26.05
N ASN A 258 -17.46 10.05 -24.83
CA ASN A 258 -18.86 10.02 -24.45
C ASN A 258 -19.32 11.34 -23.81
N ILE A 259 -20.04 12.16 -24.59
CA ILE A 259 -20.72 13.34 -24.06
C ILE A 259 -21.89 12.88 -23.18
N ILE A 260 -21.94 13.39 -21.96
CA ILE A 260 -23.02 13.14 -20.99
C ILE A 260 -24.28 13.87 -21.41
N ARG A 261 -25.42 13.18 -21.47
CA ARG A 261 -26.70 13.71 -21.97
C ARG A 261 -27.83 13.52 -20.96
N PRO A 262 -28.87 14.35 -20.98
CA PRO A 262 -30.08 14.10 -20.22
C PRO A 262 -30.62 12.70 -20.48
N GLY A 263 -30.92 11.96 -19.42
CA GLY A 263 -31.41 10.57 -19.48
C GLY A 263 -30.32 9.51 -19.38
N ASP A 264 -29.04 9.89 -19.31
CA ASP A 264 -27.96 8.94 -19.05
C ASP A 264 -27.93 8.50 -17.59
N LEU A 265 -27.60 7.24 -17.36
CA LEU A 265 -27.14 6.73 -16.06
C LEU A 265 -25.60 6.74 -16.10
N ILE A 266 -24.99 7.48 -15.18
CA ILE A 266 -23.54 7.59 -15.06
C ILE A 266 -23.07 6.66 -13.95
N HIS A 267 -21.94 6.00 -14.15
CA HIS A 267 -21.23 5.22 -13.13
C HIS A 267 -19.82 5.75 -13.00
N VAL A 268 -19.33 5.86 -11.77
CA VAL A 268 -17.92 6.16 -11.44
C VAL A 268 -17.31 5.04 -10.64
N ASP A 269 -16.05 4.75 -10.92
CA ASP A 269 -15.16 3.95 -10.09
C ASP A 269 -13.96 4.83 -9.72
N PHE A 270 -13.76 5.08 -8.42
CA PHE A 270 -12.83 6.08 -7.92
C PHE A 270 -12.21 5.70 -6.59
N GLY A 271 -10.88 5.75 -6.53
CA GLY A 271 -10.11 5.48 -5.33
C GLY A 271 -9.04 6.52 -5.06
N ILE A 272 -8.86 6.85 -3.79
CA ILE A 272 -7.83 7.77 -3.30
C ILE A 272 -6.97 7.12 -2.23
N THR A 273 -5.74 7.60 -2.10
CA THR A 273 -4.79 7.17 -1.08
C THR A 273 -4.49 8.30 -0.11
N TYR A 274 -4.64 8.01 1.18
CA TYR A 274 -4.29 8.91 2.28
C TYR A 274 -3.78 8.11 3.47
N LEU A 275 -2.71 8.55 4.12
CA LEU A 275 -2.09 7.84 5.26
C LEU A 275 -1.73 6.36 4.94
N ARG A 276 -1.39 6.06 3.68
CA ARG A 276 -1.17 4.69 3.17
C ARG A 276 -2.42 3.79 3.18
N LEU A 277 -3.59 4.38 3.37
CA LEU A 277 -4.89 3.71 3.25
C LEU A 277 -5.50 4.07 1.90
N ASN A 278 -6.18 3.11 1.28
CA ASN A 278 -6.85 3.27 0.00
C ASN A 278 -8.36 3.21 0.16
N THR A 279 -9.08 3.97 -0.67
CA THR A 279 -10.51 3.74 -0.90
C THR A 279 -10.75 3.13 -2.26
N ASP A 280 -11.87 2.46 -2.38
CA ASP A 280 -12.41 1.91 -3.63
C ASP A 280 -13.92 2.15 -3.58
N GLN A 281 -14.41 3.15 -4.33
CA GLN A 281 -15.75 3.67 -4.19
C GLN A 281 -16.44 3.76 -5.55
N GLN A 282 -17.62 3.17 -5.65
CA GLN A 282 -18.42 3.20 -6.86
C GLN A 282 -19.77 3.83 -6.58
N GLN A 283 -20.23 4.69 -7.47
CA GLN A 283 -21.53 5.34 -7.37
C GLN A 283 -22.18 5.53 -8.74
N HIS A 284 -23.49 5.63 -8.72
CA HIS A 284 -24.30 5.96 -9.90
C HIS A 284 -25.02 7.29 -9.70
N ALA A 285 -25.22 8.00 -10.81
CA ALA A 285 -26.09 9.16 -10.87
C ALA A 285 -26.89 9.16 -12.16
N TYR A 286 -28.11 9.70 -12.10
CA TYR A 286 -28.96 9.86 -13.27
C TYR A 286 -28.99 11.33 -13.70
N VAL A 287 -28.71 11.58 -14.97
CA VAL A 287 -28.78 12.92 -15.55
C VAL A 287 -30.25 13.24 -15.85
N LEU A 288 -30.81 14.17 -15.10
CA LEU A 288 -32.23 14.54 -15.25
C LEU A 288 -32.56 15.01 -16.66
N LYS A 289 -33.76 14.66 -17.14
CA LYS A 289 -34.30 15.07 -18.44
C LYS A 289 -34.86 16.48 -18.39
#